data_bcf45c95c1bb614c45f1cc9f46c5c101
#
_entry.id   bcf45c95c1bb614c45f1cc9f46c5c101
#
_cell.length_a   1.000
_cell.length_b   1.000
_cell.length_c   1.000
_cell.angle_alpha   90.00
_cell.angle_beta   90.00
_cell.angle_gamma   90.00
#
_symmetry.space_group_name_H-M   'P 1'
#
loop_
_entity.id
_entity.type
_entity.pdbx_description
1 polymer ?
#
loop_
_entity_poly.entity_id
_entity_poly.type
_entity_poly.pdbx_seq_one_letter_code
_entity_poly.pdbx_strand_id
1 'polypeptide(L)'
;MTFKVGASYKEYQSEGSGYARQTNAAPAMPAGTSIGDLTYLLEGFGKNLDLPSGSATAWISPNLDAIMKAYGADCLCDTGVAGGDFRLLGLENGSTALGNWRDVTEKDTGLWAQLDWNTEWAGMPVRGNFGARWVNTEVEAAGYSALNGVTTRVTGANNYDDILPSLNISVEPIENVMVRFGAARVMSRPPVTSLVPTLSLSAPNAANRTASLGNVNLDPYRADTFDLSLEWYFAPESLLSFAVFYKDISTYVQTTQQKMTYAELTAMNPEAFPAAPDRPAGDEYTFSTPTNTPGGPLTGFEISYQQPFTFLPGAFSNLGVQANFTHVESEIDYCTTAACNAYVTANLVNLSPDAWNATLYYDDGRFNARVSAAYRDTYYQQVPAANGGTRGIAVTGKTETLSIDASASFNVTEKLALSIEGINLTDEANRQNHSELDGVRDSTYVYHHTGRQVFVGARYKF
;
A
#
# COMPACT_ATOMS: atom_id res chain seq x y z
N MET A 1 -20.78 -27.88 -23.07
CA MET A 1 -19.59 -27.08 -23.43
C MET A 1 -20.04 -25.79 -24.12
N THR A 2 -19.44 -24.64 -23.75
CA THR A 2 -19.76 -23.33 -24.32
C THR A 2 -18.47 -22.64 -24.71
N PHE A 3 -18.36 -22.25 -25.97
CA PHE A 3 -17.23 -21.46 -26.46
C PHE A 3 -17.61 -19.98 -26.48
N LYS A 4 -16.72 -19.13 -25.99
CA LYS A 4 -16.89 -17.69 -25.89
C LYS A 4 -15.69 -16.98 -26.45
N VAL A 5 -15.92 -15.89 -27.17
CA VAL A 5 -14.87 -14.98 -27.68
C VAL A 5 -15.31 -13.55 -27.46
N GLY A 6 -14.36 -12.66 -27.33
CA GLY A 6 -14.66 -11.23 -27.21
C GLY A 6 -13.44 -10.36 -27.44
N ALA A 7 -13.74 -9.08 -27.64
CA ALA A 7 -12.77 -8.00 -27.72
C ALA A 7 -13.12 -6.96 -26.65
N SER A 8 -12.12 -6.24 -26.18
CA SER A 8 -12.30 -5.16 -25.23
C SER A 8 -11.37 -3.99 -25.55
N TYR A 9 -11.86 -2.79 -25.34
CA TYR A 9 -11.06 -1.58 -25.30
C TYR A 9 -11.36 -0.84 -24.01
N LYS A 10 -10.32 -0.37 -23.33
CA LYS A 10 -10.42 0.46 -22.14
C LYS A 10 -9.43 1.60 -22.26
N GLU A 11 -9.83 2.77 -21.82
CA GLU A 11 -8.96 3.91 -21.64
C GLU A 11 -9.11 4.38 -20.19
N TYR A 12 -7.97 4.54 -19.53
CA TYR A 12 -7.89 5.02 -18.15
C TYR A 12 -6.94 6.22 -18.14
N GLN A 13 -7.40 7.35 -17.62
CA GLN A 13 -6.60 8.54 -17.42
C GLN A 13 -6.52 8.87 -15.93
N SER A 14 -5.31 9.12 -15.47
CA SER A 14 -5.02 9.59 -14.11
C SER A 14 -4.33 10.94 -14.18
N GLU A 15 -5.08 12.00 -13.96
CA GLU A 15 -4.53 13.35 -13.80
C GLU A 15 -4.45 13.68 -12.31
N GLY A 16 -3.29 14.18 -11.88
CA GLY A 16 -3.05 14.67 -10.54
C GLY A 16 -2.41 16.03 -10.57
N SER A 17 -2.88 16.92 -9.70
CA SER A 17 -2.31 18.25 -9.52
C SER A 17 -2.28 18.60 -8.03
N GLY A 18 -1.56 19.66 -7.68
CA GLY A 18 -1.50 20.16 -6.32
C GLY A 18 -1.32 21.67 -6.31
N TYR A 19 -1.46 22.23 -5.13
CA TYR A 19 -1.14 23.62 -4.87
C TYR A 19 0.12 23.69 -4.02
N ALA A 20 0.92 24.74 -4.22
CA ALA A 20 2.10 25.01 -3.42
C ALA A 20 2.16 26.49 -3.05
N ARG A 21 2.75 26.80 -1.91
CA ARG A 21 3.09 28.19 -1.58
C ARG A 21 4.11 28.71 -2.57
N GLN A 22 4.03 30.01 -2.88
CA GLN A 22 4.97 30.68 -3.76
C GLN A 22 6.39 30.70 -3.19
N THR A 23 6.52 30.73 -1.87
CA THR A 23 7.80 30.72 -1.18
C THR A 23 7.81 29.74 -0.02
N ASN A 24 8.94 29.08 0.19
CA ASN A 24 9.21 28.26 1.38
C ASN A 24 9.92 29.06 2.49
N ALA A 25 10.09 30.38 2.33
CA ALA A 25 10.66 31.23 3.35
C ALA A 25 9.79 31.18 4.62
N ALA A 26 10.43 31.02 5.78
CA ALA A 26 9.74 31.10 7.05
C ALA A 26 9.33 32.55 7.31
N PRO A 27 8.06 32.83 7.65
CA PRO A 27 7.66 34.18 8.03
C PRO A 27 8.36 34.62 9.33
N ALA A 28 8.64 35.91 9.42
CA ALA A 28 9.14 36.47 10.67
C ALA A 28 8.11 36.31 11.79
N MET A 29 8.58 36.03 13.00
CA MET A 29 7.69 35.91 14.15
C MET A 29 6.89 37.20 14.37
N PRO A 30 5.58 37.15 14.52
CA PRO A 30 4.76 38.35 14.74
C PRO A 30 5.17 39.09 16.02
N ALA A 31 5.17 40.42 15.96
CA ALA A 31 5.54 41.25 17.13
C ALA A 31 4.66 40.94 18.35
N GLY A 32 5.27 40.75 19.50
CA GLY A 32 4.58 40.44 20.76
C GLY A 32 4.20 38.96 20.94
N THR A 33 4.59 38.09 20.01
CA THR A 33 4.38 36.63 20.08
C THR A 33 5.66 35.95 20.56
N SER A 34 5.55 34.99 21.45
CA SER A 34 6.66 34.15 21.93
C SER A 34 6.50 32.72 21.39
N ILE A 35 7.58 31.92 21.39
CA ILE A 35 7.51 30.50 21.05
C ILE A 35 6.52 29.77 21.95
N GLY A 36 6.45 30.14 23.24
CA GLY A 36 5.52 29.56 24.20
C GLY A 36 4.05 29.73 23.80
N ASP A 37 3.71 30.85 23.16
CA ASP A 37 2.34 31.10 22.68
C ASP A 37 1.95 30.22 21.47
N LEU A 38 2.96 29.72 20.76
CA LEU A 38 2.81 28.93 19.51
C LEU A 38 3.04 27.44 19.70
N THR A 39 3.24 27.00 20.93
CA THR A 39 3.57 25.62 21.25
C THR A 39 2.76 25.12 22.44
N TYR A 40 2.68 23.81 22.57
CA TYR A 40 2.15 23.15 23.77
C TYR A 40 3.03 21.96 24.14
N LEU A 41 2.91 21.49 25.38
CA LEU A 41 3.59 20.28 25.82
C LEU A 41 2.75 19.06 25.40
N LEU A 42 3.29 18.24 24.51
CA LEU A 42 2.74 16.92 24.18
C LEU A 42 3.27 15.92 25.19
N GLU A 43 2.38 15.30 25.97
CA GLU A 43 2.71 14.33 27.01
C GLU A 43 2.23 12.92 26.65
N GLY A 44 2.79 11.92 27.33
CA GLY A 44 2.33 10.52 27.23
C GLY A 44 2.85 9.76 26.01
N PHE A 45 3.91 10.26 25.38
CA PHE A 45 4.56 9.49 24.32
C PHE A 45 5.08 8.16 24.86
N GLY A 46 4.91 7.12 24.06
CA GLY A 46 5.39 5.78 24.39
C GLY A 46 4.64 5.10 25.54
N LYS A 47 3.42 5.54 25.88
CA LYS A 47 2.60 4.97 26.95
C LYS A 47 2.48 3.44 26.89
N ASN A 48 2.47 2.88 25.66
CA ASN A 48 2.36 1.44 25.40
C ASN A 48 3.65 0.85 24.82
N LEU A 49 4.78 1.55 24.95
CA LEU A 49 6.09 1.06 24.56
C LEU A 49 6.90 0.72 25.82
N ASP A 50 7.69 -0.32 25.76
CA ASP A 50 8.71 -0.64 26.76
C ASP A 50 9.93 0.26 26.52
N LEU A 51 9.85 1.49 26.98
CA LEU A 51 10.91 2.48 26.77
C LEU A 51 12.04 2.30 27.80
N PRO A 52 13.31 2.45 27.40
CA PRO A 52 14.43 2.49 28.32
C PRO A 52 14.23 3.56 29.40
N SER A 53 14.71 3.29 30.61
CA SER A 53 14.65 4.25 31.71
C SER A 53 15.32 5.58 31.33
N GLY A 54 14.64 6.68 31.56
CA GLY A 54 15.09 8.03 31.20
C GLY A 54 14.75 8.48 29.79
N SER A 55 14.00 7.67 29.04
CA SER A 55 13.47 8.10 27.74
C SER A 55 12.54 9.31 27.91
N ALA A 56 12.63 10.28 26.99
CA ALA A 56 11.72 11.42 26.99
C ALA A 56 10.31 10.94 26.63
N THR A 57 9.32 11.30 27.44
CA THR A 57 7.90 10.96 27.22
C THR A 57 7.04 12.20 26.96
N ALA A 58 7.68 13.36 26.87
CA ALA A 58 7.01 14.63 26.61
C ALA A 58 7.91 15.51 25.71
N TRP A 59 7.28 16.25 24.79
CA TRP A 59 7.95 17.21 23.91
C TRP A 59 7.15 18.49 23.78
N ILE A 60 7.87 19.58 23.49
CA ILE A 60 7.24 20.80 23.00
C ILE A 60 6.81 20.54 21.54
N SER A 61 5.52 20.70 21.29
CA SER A 61 4.90 20.50 19.98
C SER A 61 4.29 21.81 19.47
N PRO A 62 4.31 22.09 18.12
CA PRO A 62 3.66 23.27 17.59
C PRO A 62 2.14 23.24 17.80
N ASN A 63 1.58 24.35 18.22
CA ASN A 63 0.13 24.59 18.25
C ASN A 63 -0.28 25.18 16.91
N LEU A 64 -0.80 24.32 16.01
CA LEU A 64 -1.14 24.72 14.64
C LEU A 64 -2.20 25.83 14.62
N ASP A 65 -3.22 25.77 15.47
CA ASP A 65 -4.27 26.79 15.52
C ASP A 65 -3.71 28.15 15.95
N ALA A 66 -2.85 28.16 16.97
CA ALA A 66 -2.19 29.36 17.43
C ALA A 66 -1.24 29.94 16.37
N ILE A 67 -0.51 29.09 15.66
CA ILE A 67 0.37 29.47 14.53
C ILE A 67 -0.47 30.05 13.40
N MET A 68 -1.50 29.35 12.93
CA MET A 68 -2.36 29.80 11.84
C MET A 68 -2.96 31.18 12.15
N LYS A 69 -3.45 31.37 13.39
CA LYS A 69 -4.00 32.63 13.85
C LYS A 69 -2.94 33.74 13.96
N ALA A 70 -1.77 33.44 14.54
CA ALA A 70 -0.71 34.43 14.76
C ALA A 70 -0.11 34.96 13.44
N TYR A 71 0.03 34.08 12.47
CA TYR A 71 0.58 34.42 11.15
C TYR A 71 -0.48 34.82 10.11
N GLY A 72 -1.77 34.63 10.41
CA GLY A 72 -2.83 34.85 9.44
C GLY A 72 -2.74 33.90 8.23
N ALA A 73 -2.15 32.72 8.44
CA ALA A 73 -1.83 31.80 7.32
C ALA A 73 -3.07 31.19 6.67
N ASP A 74 -4.22 31.17 7.34
CA ASP A 74 -5.53 30.74 6.88
C ASP A 74 -6.18 31.68 5.84
N CYS A 75 -5.66 32.90 5.69
CA CYS A 75 -6.18 33.84 4.68
C CYS A 75 -5.86 33.40 3.24
N LEU A 76 -4.90 32.47 3.03
CA LEU A 76 -4.39 32.09 1.72
C LEU A 76 -4.00 33.30 0.87
N CYS A 77 -3.47 34.32 1.47
CA CYS A 77 -3.12 35.60 0.90
C CYS A 77 -1.68 35.99 1.22
N ASP A 78 -1.18 37.10 0.60
CA ASP A 78 0.05 37.75 1.01
C ASP A 78 -0.27 38.69 2.19
N THR A 79 0.32 38.42 3.35
CA THR A 79 0.14 39.24 4.56
C THR A 79 0.98 40.48 4.57
N GLY A 80 1.84 40.66 3.56
CA GLY A 80 2.77 41.80 3.46
C GLY A 80 3.99 41.70 4.41
N VAL A 81 4.11 40.63 5.20
CA VAL A 81 5.25 40.35 6.06
C VAL A 81 6.29 39.55 5.28
N ALA A 82 7.56 39.76 5.51
CA ALA A 82 8.63 38.98 4.88
C ALA A 82 8.43 37.50 5.15
N GLY A 83 8.34 36.68 4.11
CA GLY A 83 7.99 35.23 4.21
C GLY A 83 6.49 34.92 4.50
N GLY A 84 5.64 35.94 4.59
CA GLY A 84 4.21 35.82 4.90
C GLY A 84 3.30 35.72 3.66
N ASP A 85 3.83 35.34 2.51
CA ASP A 85 3.01 35.04 1.33
C ASP A 85 2.47 33.59 1.47
N PHE A 86 1.20 33.47 1.84
CA PHE A 86 0.48 32.20 2.01
C PHE A 86 -0.39 31.85 0.82
N ARG A 87 -0.31 32.60 -0.29
CA ARG A 87 -1.06 32.28 -1.50
C ARG A 87 -0.67 30.89 -1.99
N LEU A 88 -1.68 30.10 -2.33
CA LEU A 88 -1.51 28.82 -2.97
C LEU A 88 -1.55 29.02 -4.49
N LEU A 89 -0.43 28.79 -5.13
CA LEU A 89 -0.33 28.76 -6.59
C LEU A 89 -0.74 27.38 -7.10
N GLY A 90 -1.55 27.37 -8.15
CA GLY A 90 -1.92 26.18 -8.89
C GLY A 90 -0.98 25.91 -10.08
N LEU A 91 -1.57 25.60 -11.23
CA LEU A 91 -0.84 25.23 -12.45
C LEU A 91 -0.37 26.44 -13.30
N GLU A 92 -0.18 27.59 -12.67
CA GLU A 92 0.29 28.80 -13.36
C GLU A 92 1.76 28.63 -13.78
N ASN A 93 2.09 29.21 -14.94
CA ASN A 93 3.45 29.12 -15.46
C ASN A 93 4.46 29.71 -14.46
N GLY A 94 5.52 28.96 -14.17
CA GLY A 94 6.53 29.33 -13.17
C GLY A 94 6.16 28.94 -11.72
N SER A 95 4.99 28.38 -11.47
CA SER A 95 4.61 27.86 -10.15
C SER A 95 5.41 26.61 -9.79
N THR A 96 5.87 26.52 -8.53
CA THR A 96 6.46 25.28 -7.98
C THR A 96 5.46 24.14 -7.91
N ALA A 97 4.16 24.43 -7.92
CA ALA A 97 3.08 23.43 -7.95
C ALA A 97 3.03 22.62 -9.25
N LEU A 98 3.57 23.17 -10.37
CA LEU A 98 3.69 22.43 -11.63
C LEU A 98 4.45 21.09 -11.46
N GLY A 99 5.43 21.03 -10.57
CA GLY A 99 6.15 19.79 -10.27
C GLY A 99 5.27 18.68 -9.64
N ASN A 100 4.08 19.01 -9.15
CA ASN A 100 3.10 18.05 -8.63
C ASN A 100 2.09 17.59 -9.70
N TRP A 101 2.07 18.25 -10.87
CA TRP A 101 1.16 17.88 -11.95
C TRP A 101 1.67 16.65 -12.68
N ARG A 102 0.79 15.73 -12.92
CA ARG A 102 1.03 14.52 -13.71
C ARG A 102 -0.22 14.12 -14.47
N ASP A 103 -0.02 13.56 -15.62
CA ASP A 103 -1.06 12.96 -16.45
C ASP A 103 -0.53 11.64 -17.01
N VAL A 104 -1.25 10.56 -16.76
CA VAL A 104 -0.92 9.24 -17.29
C VAL A 104 -2.18 8.66 -17.92
N THR A 105 -2.09 8.32 -19.19
CA THR A 105 -3.14 7.67 -19.95
C THR A 105 -2.69 6.26 -20.32
N GLU A 106 -3.52 5.26 -20.01
CA GLU A 106 -3.35 3.87 -20.39
C GLU A 106 -4.50 3.45 -21.31
N LYS A 107 -4.16 2.89 -22.47
CA LYS A 107 -5.12 2.37 -23.46
C LYS A 107 -4.90 0.87 -23.63
N ASP A 108 -5.93 0.09 -23.32
CA ASP A 108 -5.89 -1.37 -23.36
C ASP A 108 -6.75 -1.90 -24.49
N THR A 109 -6.15 -2.59 -25.43
CA THR A 109 -6.85 -3.37 -26.44
C THR A 109 -6.70 -4.85 -26.12
N GLY A 110 -7.79 -5.58 -26.00
CA GLY A 110 -7.76 -7.00 -25.63
C GLY A 110 -8.62 -7.87 -26.53
N LEU A 111 -8.10 -9.06 -26.84
CA LEU A 111 -8.82 -10.16 -27.47
C LEU A 111 -8.77 -11.38 -26.56
N TRP A 112 -9.86 -12.11 -26.44
CA TRP A 112 -9.90 -13.31 -25.61
C TRP A 112 -10.77 -14.41 -26.18
N ALA A 113 -10.45 -15.65 -25.83
CA ALA A 113 -11.23 -16.83 -26.11
C ALA A 113 -11.29 -17.73 -24.89
N GLN A 114 -12.44 -18.34 -24.64
CA GLN A 114 -12.68 -19.21 -23.47
C GLN A 114 -13.59 -20.36 -23.84
N LEU A 115 -13.29 -21.54 -23.30
CA LEU A 115 -14.13 -22.73 -23.35
C LEU A 115 -14.59 -23.07 -21.93
N ASP A 116 -15.90 -23.10 -21.71
CA ASP A 116 -16.49 -23.59 -20.46
C ASP A 116 -17.02 -25.01 -20.65
N TRP A 117 -16.91 -25.81 -19.61
CA TRP A 117 -17.51 -27.14 -19.58
C TRP A 117 -18.21 -27.42 -18.26
N ASN A 118 -19.24 -28.22 -18.33
CA ASN A 118 -19.92 -28.86 -17.22
C ASN A 118 -20.22 -30.28 -17.67
N THR A 119 -19.67 -31.27 -16.99
CA THR A 119 -19.70 -32.67 -17.36
C THR A 119 -19.67 -33.56 -16.13
N GLU A 120 -19.81 -34.85 -16.32
CA GLU A 120 -19.57 -35.89 -15.32
C GLU A 120 -18.35 -36.71 -15.73
N TRP A 121 -17.46 -36.98 -14.79
CA TRP A 121 -16.34 -37.87 -14.96
C TRP A 121 -16.26 -38.86 -13.80
N ALA A 122 -16.31 -40.17 -14.13
CA ALA A 122 -16.36 -41.24 -13.13
C ALA A 122 -17.49 -41.09 -12.09
N GLY A 123 -18.64 -40.53 -12.49
CA GLY A 123 -19.78 -40.26 -11.58
C GLY A 123 -19.66 -38.99 -10.74
N MET A 124 -18.61 -38.21 -10.93
CA MET A 124 -18.38 -36.95 -10.20
C MET A 124 -18.72 -35.75 -11.09
N PRO A 125 -19.45 -34.75 -10.60
CA PRO A 125 -19.64 -33.48 -11.31
C PRO A 125 -18.31 -32.75 -11.47
N VAL A 126 -17.98 -32.37 -12.73
CA VAL A 126 -16.76 -31.64 -13.09
C VAL A 126 -17.13 -30.39 -13.88
N ARG A 127 -16.72 -29.24 -13.38
CA ARG A 127 -16.93 -27.94 -14.04
C ARG A 127 -15.62 -27.23 -14.21
N GLY A 128 -15.50 -26.45 -15.27
CA GLY A 128 -14.30 -25.66 -15.45
C GLY A 128 -14.35 -24.75 -16.64
N ASN A 129 -13.30 -23.99 -16.78
CA ASN A 129 -13.02 -23.19 -17.97
C ASN A 129 -11.52 -23.17 -18.26
N PHE A 130 -11.21 -23.02 -19.52
CA PHE A 130 -9.88 -22.73 -20.02
C PHE A 130 -9.99 -21.57 -21.02
N GLY A 131 -9.11 -20.59 -20.91
CA GLY A 131 -9.11 -19.46 -21.80
C GLY A 131 -7.73 -18.83 -21.91
N ALA A 132 -7.62 -17.92 -22.87
CA ALA A 132 -6.46 -17.04 -23.00
C ALA A 132 -6.92 -15.66 -23.43
N ARG A 133 -6.26 -14.65 -22.92
CA ARG A 133 -6.45 -13.25 -23.29
C ARG A 133 -5.12 -12.67 -23.77
N TRP A 134 -5.13 -12.08 -24.96
CA TRP A 134 -4.09 -11.17 -25.39
C TRP A 134 -4.50 -9.73 -25.04
N VAL A 135 -3.56 -8.96 -24.52
CA VAL A 135 -3.74 -7.55 -24.17
C VAL A 135 -2.55 -6.78 -24.70
N ASN A 136 -2.82 -5.73 -25.46
CA ASN A 136 -1.86 -4.68 -25.76
C ASN A 136 -2.17 -3.48 -24.87
N THR A 137 -1.16 -2.95 -24.18
CA THR A 137 -1.26 -1.76 -23.34
C THR A 137 -0.36 -0.67 -23.88
N GLU A 138 -0.94 0.46 -24.25
CA GLU A 138 -0.23 1.70 -24.61
C GLU A 138 -0.27 2.65 -23.42
N VAL A 139 0.89 3.17 -23.01
CA VAL A 139 1.03 4.10 -21.90
C VAL A 139 1.60 5.40 -22.41
N GLU A 140 0.95 6.53 -22.10
CA GLU A 140 1.45 7.87 -22.28
C GLU A 140 1.53 8.56 -20.92
N ALA A 141 2.70 9.11 -20.58
CA ALA A 141 2.90 9.80 -19.30
C ALA A 141 3.48 11.20 -19.54
N ALA A 142 2.98 12.17 -18.78
CA ALA A 142 3.43 13.54 -18.83
C ALA A 142 3.57 14.14 -17.42
N GLY A 143 4.50 15.05 -17.25
CA GLY A 143 4.71 15.80 -16.02
C GLY A 143 5.55 17.04 -16.26
N TYR A 144 5.95 17.71 -15.19
CA TYR A 144 6.86 18.85 -15.26
C TYR A 144 8.10 18.62 -14.42
N SER A 145 9.26 18.84 -15.00
CA SER A 145 10.54 18.86 -14.31
C SER A 145 10.96 20.30 -14.07
N ALA A 146 11.33 20.64 -12.83
CA ALA A 146 11.84 21.95 -12.47
C ALA A 146 13.35 21.88 -12.25
N LEU A 147 14.12 22.59 -13.07
CA LEU A 147 15.57 22.66 -12.97
C LEU A 147 16.03 24.12 -13.11
N ASN A 148 16.84 24.61 -12.16
CA ASN A 148 17.40 25.95 -12.15
C ASN A 148 16.33 27.06 -12.34
N GLY A 149 15.15 26.86 -11.72
CA GLY A 149 14.04 27.81 -11.83
C GLY A 149 13.27 27.78 -13.16
N VAL A 150 13.63 26.88 -14.06
CA VAL A 150 12.91 26.64 -15.32
C VAL A 150 12.07 25.37 -15.18
N THR A 151 10.78 25.49 -15.44
CA THR A 151 9.85 24.35 -15.42
C THR A 151 9.56 23.93 -16.86
N THR A 152 9.89 22.70 -17.19
CA THR A 152 9.73 22.12 -18.53
C THR A 152 8.78 20.94 -18.48
N ARG A 153 7.84 20.88 -19.42
CA ARG A 153 6.97 19.72 -19.59
C ARG A 153 7.78 18.57 -20.21
N VAL A 154 7.70 17.41 -19.56
CA VAL A 154 8.33 16.18 -20.01
C VAL A 154 7.25 15.15 -20.31
N THR A 155 7.47 14.33 -21.35
CA THR A 155 6.53 13.28 -21.77
C THR A 155 7.31 12.00 -22.06
N GLY A 156 6.63 10.88 -21.93
CA GLY A 156 7.15 9.58 -22.33
C GLY A 156 6.01 8.66 -22.76
N ALA A 157 6.32 7.65 -23.53
CA ALA A 157 5.36 6.65 -23.96
C ALA A 157 5.99 5.25 -23.95
N ASN A 158 5.19 4.24 -23.70
CA ASN A 158 5.57 2.83 -23.74
C ASN A 158 4.44 1.99 -24.33
N ASN A 159 4.77 0.80 -24.83
CA ASN A 159 3.80 -0.17 -25.36
C ASN A 159 4.31 -1.57 -25.05
N TYR A 160 3.42 -2.44 -24.58
CA TYR A 160 3.74 -3.83 -24.31
C TYR A 160 2.54 -4.75 -24.52
N ASP A 161 2.83 -6.03 -24.79
CA ASP A 161 1.86 -7.08 -25.02
C ASP A 161 1.95 -8.17 -23.98
N ASP A 162 0.80 -8.69 -23.55
CA ASP A 162 0.71 -9.82 -22.63
C ASP A 162 -0.26 -10.89 -23.16
N ILE A 163 0.14 -12.16 -23.02
CA ILE A 163 -0.73 -13.32 -23.22
C ILE A 163 -0.97 -13.96 -21.88
N LEU A 164 -2.23 -13.99 -21.45
CA LEU A 164 -2.70 -14.36 -20.14
C LEU A 164 -3.60 -15.61 -20.23
N PRO A 165 -3.03 -16.83 -20.25
CA PRO A 165 -3.80 -18.07 -20.15
C PRO A 165 -4.36 -18.26 -18.75
N SER A 166 -5.51 -18.92 -18.65
CA SER A 166 -6.10 -19.32 -17.37
C SER A 166 -6.85 -20.65 -17.48
N LEU A 167 -6.78 -21.44 -16.43
CA LEU A 167 -7.48 -22.71 -16.28
C LEU A 167 -8.11 -22.74 -14.90
N ASN A 168 -9.40 -23.08 -14.81
CA ASN A 168 -10.08 -23.36 -13.55
C ASN A 168 -10.83 -24.68 -13.67
N ILE A 169 -10.69 -25.53 -12.68
CA ILE A 169 -11.38 -26.81 -12.57
C ILE A 169 -12.01 -26.92 -11.17
N SER A 170 -13.24 -27.41 -11.12
CA SER A 170 -13.96 -27.69 -9.87
C SER A 170 -14.58 -29.07 -9.98
N VAL A 171 -14.29 -29.91 -9.00
CA VAL A 171 -14.76 -31.29 -8.91
C VAL A 171 -15.46 -31.51 -7.57
N GLU A 172 -16.59 -32.20 -7.58
CA GLU A 172 -17.29 -32.66 -6.39
C GLU A 172 -17.12 -34.18 -6.24
N PRO A 173 -16.03 -34.65 -5.60
CA PRO A 173 -15.72 -36.08 -5.53
C PRO A 173 -16.70 -36.87 -4.68
N ILE A 174 -17.25 -36.25 -3.65
CA ILE A 174 -18.34 -36.77 -2.79
C ILE A 174 -19.26 -35.59 -2.45
N GLU A 175 -20.49 -35.88 -2.06
CA GLU A 175 -21.48 -34.86 -1.71
C GLU A 175 -20.95 -33.90 -0.65
N ASN A 176 -21.15 -32.60 -0.88
CA ASN A 176 -20.72 -31.52 0.00
C ASN A 176 -19.18 -31.34 0.14
N VAL A 177 -18.38 -31.99 -0.69
CA VAL A 177 -16.93 -31.78 -0.75
C VAL A 177 -16.55 -31.27 -2.13
N MET A 178 -15.91 -30.11 -2.19
CA MET A 178 -15.47 -29.48 -3.43
C MET A 178 -13.96 -29.37 -3.47
N VAL A 179 -13.36 -29.81 -4.57
CA VAL A 179 -11.94 -29.60 -4.88
C VAL A 179 -11.85 -28.61 -6.03
N ARG A 180 -11.07 -27.55 -5.87
CA ARG A 180 -10.84 -26.56 -6.93
C ARG A 180 -9.36 -26.47 -7.24
N PHE A 181 -9.06 -26.37 -8.51
CA PHE A 181 -7.73 -26.08 -9.04
C PHE A 181 -7.79 -24.88 -9.97
N GLY A 182 -6.88 -23.93 -9.76
CA GLY A 182 -6.66 -22.78 -10.62
C GLY A 182 -5.22 -22.72 -11.09
N ALA A 183 -5.00 -22.31 -12.33
CA ALA A 183 -3.69 -21.98 -12.87
C ALA A 183 -3.82 -20.81 -13.85
N ALA A 184 -2.99 -19.78 -13.71
CA ALA A 184 -3.05 -18.62 -14.58
C ALA A 184 -1.71 -17.91 -14.69
N ARG A 185 -1.45 -17.28 -15.84
CA ARG A 185 -0.53 -16.15 -15.92
C ARG A 185 -1.30 -14.87 -15.70
N VAL A 186 -0.83 -14.06 -14.78
CA VAL A 186 -1.45 -12.79 -14.40
C VAL A 186 -0.47 -11.63 -14.56
N MET A 187 -1.01 -10.43 -14.77
CA MET A 187 -0.21 -9.22 -14.78
C MET A 187 -0.88 -8.12 -13.95
N SER A 188 -0.06 -7.22 -13.39
CA SER A 188 -0.49 -5.99 -12.73
C SER A 188 0.39 -4.84 -13.19
N ARG A 189 -0.23 -3.70 -13.53
CA ARG A 189 0.47 -2.54 -14.04
C ARG A 189 1.29 -1.86 -12.97
N PRO A 190 2.41 -1.19 -13.33
CA PRO A 190 3.19 -0.38 -12.41
C PRO A 190 2.32 0.75 -11.82
N PRO A 191 2.67 1.22 -10.61
CA PRO A 191 2.01 2.42 -10.06
C PRO A 191 2.17 3.61 -11.02
N VAL A 192 1.09 4.33 -11.32
CA VAL A 192 1.09 5.46 -12.27
C VAL A 192 2.10 6.55 -11.91
N THR A 193 2.39 6.72 -10.62
CA THR A 193 3.41 7.68 -10.15
C THR A 193 4.83 7.29 -10.54
N SER A 194 5.09 6.01 -10.78
CA SER A 194 6.41 5.50 -11.21
C SER A 194 6.66 5.71 -12.70
N LEU A 195 5.59 5.87 -13.48
CA LEU A 195 5.64 6.00 -14.95
C LEU A 195 5.97 7.43 -15.41
N VAL A 196 5.69 8.45 -14.58
CA VAL A 196 5.86 9.85 -14.97
C VAL A 196 7.33 10.23 -15.03
N PRO A 197 7.89 10.60 -16.19
CA PRO A 197 9.32 10.84 -16.38
C PRO A 197 9.79 12.20 -15.81
N THR A 198 9.24 12.61 -14.66
CA THR A 198 9.63 13.85 -13.99
C THR A 198 10.92 13.66 -13.21
N LEU A 199 11.79 14.66 -13.35
CA LEU A 199 13.00 14.78 -12.55
C LEU A 199 12.68 15.51 -11.23
N SER A 200 13.10 14.92 -10.11
CA SER A 200 13.24 15.62 -8.85
C SER A 200 14.71 15.70 -8.45
N LEU A 201 15.17 16.89 -8.16
CA LEU A 201 16.58 17.15 -7.85
C LEU A 201 16.67 18.04 -6.61
N SER A 202 17.44 17.62 -5.61
CA SER A 202 17.67 18.41 -4.41
C SER A 202 18.43 19.72 -4.73
N ALA A 203 18.34 20.69 -3.81
CA ALA A 203 19.12 21.92 -3.93
C ALA A 203 20.64 21.62 -4.05
N PRO A 204 21.41 22.41 -4.82
CA PRO A 204 22.84 22.18 -5.03
C PRO A 204 23.65 22.12 -3.73
N ASN A 205 23.26 22.90 -2.73
CA ASN A 205 23.91 22.99 -1.42
C ASN A 205 23.30 22.05 -0.35
N ALA A 206 22.44 21.10 -0.75
CA ALA A 206 21.89 20.15 0.20
C ALA A 206 23.00 19.28 0.80
N ALA A 207 22.90 19.00 2.11
CA ALA A 207 23.85 18.13 2.82
C ALA A 207 23.80 16.69 2.29
N ASN A 208 22.61 16.22 1.93
CA ASN A 208 22.38 14.94 1.26
C ASN A 208 21.75 15.23 -0.09
N ARG A 209 22.55 15.18 -1.15
CA ARG A 209 22.05 15.42 -2.50
C ARG A 209 21.32 14.18 -3.02
N THR A 210 20.10 14.39 -3.51
CA THR A 210 19.27 13.34 -4.09
C THR A 210 18.83 13.75 -5.51
N ALA A 211 18.70 12.75 -6.36
CA ALA A 211 18.11 12.88 -7.68
C ALA A 211 17.14 11.70 -7.88
N SER A 212 15.99 11.93 -8.47
CA SER A 212 15.08 10.86 -8.87
C SER A 212 14.45 11.14 -10.23
N LEU A 213 14.20 10.07 -10.99
CA LEU A 213 13.58 10.12 -12.30
C LEU A 213 12.58 8.99 -12.39
N GLY A 214 11.35 9.28 -12.82
CA GLY A 214 10.38 8.23 -13.12
C GLY A 214 10.71 7.49 -14.41
N ASN A 215 10.11 6.35 -14.66
CA ASN A 215 10.41 5.48 -15.78
C ASN A 215 9.14 5.00 -16.50
N VAL A 216 8.84 5.60 -17.64
CA VAL A 216 7.68 5.22 -18.46
C VAL A 216 7.85 3.81 -19.10
N ASN A 217 9.10 3.34 -19.24
CA ASN A 217 9.43 2.08 -19.90
C ASN A 217 9.33 0.86 -18.95
N LEU A 218 8.59 0.99 -17.84
CA LEU A 218 8.37 -0.13 -16.94
C LEU A 218 7.44 -1.16 -17.55
N ASP A 219 7.88 -2.42 -17.52
CA ASP A 219 7.04 -3.58 -17.73
C ASP A 219 6.11 -3.81 -16.53
N PRO A 220 4.92 -4.39 -16.74
CA PRO A 220 4.05 -4.79 -15.64
C PRO A 220 4.67 -5.89 -14.76
N TYR A 221 4.17 -5.99 -13.52
CA TYR A 221 4.40 -7.17 -12.70
C TYR A 221 3.77 -8.37 -13.40
N ARG A 222 4.49 -9.48 -13.52
CA ARG A 222 3.99 -10.72 -14.11
C ARG A 222 4.22 -11.87 -13.16
N ALA A 223 3.25 -12.76 -13.05
CA ALA A 223 3.38 -13.97 -12.27
C ALA A 223 2.62 -15.14 -12.89
N ASP A 224 3.17 -16.34 -12.75
CA ASP A 224 2.47 -17.60 -12.94
C ASP A 224 1.92 -18.05 -11.60
N THR A 225 0.61 -18.36 -11.52
CA THR A 225 -0.09 -18.69 -10.28
C THR A 225 -0.71 -20.08 -10.36
N PHE A 226 -0.66 -20.81 -9.24
CA PHE A 226 -1.27 -22.11 -9.05
C PHE A 226 -1.97 -22.15 -7.70
N ASP A 227 -3.24 -22.52 -7.69
CA ASP A 227 -4.09 -22.57 -6.50
C ASP A 227 -4.80 -23.93 -6.44
N LEU A 228 -4.82 -24.55 -5.26
CA LEU A 228 -5.57 -25.78 -5.00
C LEU A 228 -6.33 -25.62 -3.69
N SER A 229 -7.64 -25.83 -3.70
CA SER A 229 -8.46 -25.81 -2.48
C SER A 229 -9.34 -27.05 -2.31
N LEU A 230 -9.56 -27.39 -1.05
CA LEU A 230 -10.52 -28.39 -0.59
C LEU A 230 -11.53 -27.68 0.31
N GLU A 231 -12.80 -27.79 -0.02
CA GLU A 231 -13.92 -27.21 0.72
C GLU A 231 -14.86 -28.32 1.18
N TRP A 232 -15.19 -28.34 2.47
CA TRP A 232 -16.14 -29.28 3.05
C TRP A 232 -17.31 -28.55 3.70
N TYR A 233 -18.48 -28.68 3.08
CA TYR A 233 -19.76 -28.13 3.54
C TYR A 233 -20.47 -29.13 4.43
N PHE A 234 -19.96 -29.33 5.65
CA PHE A 234 -20.32 -30.45 6.54
C PHE A 234 -21.70 -30.30 7.22
N ALA A 235 -22.29 -29.10 7.22
CA ALA A 235 -23.63 -28.81 7.72
C ALA A 235 -24.20 -27.55 7.04
N PRO A 236 -25.48 -27.23 7.18
CA PRO A 236 -26.05 -25.96 6.70
C PRO A 236 -25.24 -24.77 7.21
N GLU A 237 -24.89 -23.85 6.30
CA GLU A 237 -24.09 -22.64 6.57
C GLU A 237 -22.72 -22.89 7.21
N SER A 238 -22.23 -24.13 7.16
CA SER A 238 -20.97 -24.56 7.78
C SER A 238 -19.95 -24.94 6.71
N LEU A 239 -18.74 -24.41 6.83
CA LEU A 239 -17.64 -24.62 5.91
C LEU A 239 -16.33 -24.84 6.68
N LEU A 240 -15.58 -25.85 6.26
CA LEU A 240 -14.16 -25.99 6.53
C LEU A 240 -13.45 -25.98 5.17
N SER A 241 -12.54 -25.05 4.96
CA SER A 241 -11.72 -25.01 3.74
C SER A 241 -10.23 -24.98 4.04
N PHE A 242 -9.47 -25.63 3.18
CA PHE A 242 -8.02 -25.60 3.16
C PHE A 242 -7.56 -25.29 1.73
N ALA A 243 -6.72 -24.29 1.55
CA ALA A 243 -6.16 -23.94 0.27
C ALA A 243 -4.63 -23.85 0.35
N VAL A 244 -3.95 -24.22 -0.72
CA VAL A 244 -2.53 -23.97 -0.94
C VAL A 244 -2.35 -23.20 -2.22
N PHE A 245 -1.37 -22.29 -2.24
CA PHE A 245 -1.07 -21.49 -3.41
C PHE A 245 0.43 -21.35 -3.63
N TYR A 246 0.78 -21.20 -4.89
CA TYR A 246 2.12 -20.90 -5.37
C TYR A 246 2.06 -19.80 -6.42
N LYS A 247 2.93 -18.80 -6.32
CA LYS A 247 3.10 -17.75 -7.33
C LYS A 247 4.56 -17.58 -7.63
N ASP A 248 4.90 -17.60 -8.92
CA ASP A 248 6.25 -17.29 -9.40
C ASP A 248 6.22 -15.90 -10.05
N ILE A 249 6.73 -14.91 -9.33
CA ILE A 249 6.77 -13.52 -9.79
C ILE A 249 7.99 -13.36 -10.70
N SER A 250 7.77 -13.32 -12.01
CA SER A 250 8.83 -13.23 -13.00
C SER A 250 9.32 -11.80 -13.24
N THR A 251 8.45 -10.80 -13.04
CA THR A 251 8.77 -9.38 -13.22
C THR A 251 8.26 -8.58 -12.03
N TYR A 252 9.15 -7.87 -11.39
CA TYR A 252 8.87 -7.03 -10.21
C TYR A 252 9.39 -5.60 -10.46
N VAL A 253 8.76 -4.59 -9.86
CA VAL A 253 9.20 -3.19 -9.97
C VAL A 253 9.77 -2.75 -8.63
N GLN A 254 11.03 -2.38 -8.63
CA GLN A 254 11.73 -1.87 -7.45
C GLN A 254 12.23 -0.46 -7.71
N THR A 255 12.31 0.38 -6.67
CA THR A 255 13.07 1.63 -6.73
C THR A 255 14.51 1.34 -6.37
N THR A 256 15.37 1.34 -7.36
CA THR A 256 16.81 1.14 -7.17
C THR A 256 17.50 2.47 -6.85
N GLN A 257 18.56 2.42 -6.06
CA GLN A 257 19.35 3.58 -5.65
C GLN A 257 20.83 3.37 -5.93
N GLN A 258 21.50 4.40 -6.39
CA GLN A 258 22.96 4.40 -6.57
C GLN A 258 23.57 5.78 -6.33
N LYS A 259 24.83 5.78 -5.95
CA LYS A 259 25.66 7.00 -5.94
C LYS A 259 26.11 7.31 -7.36
N MET A 260 25.83 8.50 -7.82
CA MET A 260 26.25 9.02 -9.13
C MET A 260 26.77 10.44 -8.99
N THR A 261 27.83 10.77 -9.72
CA THR A 261 28.26 12.15 -9.87
C THR A 261 27.30 12.90 -10.80
N TYR A 262 27.27 14.23 -10.69
CA TYR A 262 26.43 15.03 -11.60
C TYR A 262 26.85 14.85 -13.08
N ALA A 263 28.15 14.63 -13.33
CA ALA A 263 28.64 14.31 -14.68
C ALA A 263 28.04 12.99 -15.22
N GLU A 264 27.94 11.94 -14.39
CA GLU A 264 27.34 10.66 -14.78
C GLU A 264 25.85 10.80 -15.00
N LEU A 265 25.13 11.57 -14.17
CA LEU A 265 23.73 11.89 -14.39
C LEU A 265 23.51 12.62 -15.72
N THR A 266 24.37 13.61 -16.02
CA THR A 266 24.33 14.36 -17.30
C THR A 266 24.62 13.44 -18.48
N ALA A 267 25.60 12.53 -18.36
CA ALA A 267 25.91 11.58 -19.42
C ALA A 267 24.79 10.56 -19.66
N MET A 268 24.07 10.16 -18.59
CA MET A 268 22.93 9.24 -18.67
C MET A 268 21.72 9.87 -19.36
N ASN A 269 21.39 11.10 -19.01
CA ASN A 269 20.26 11.84 -19.59
C ASN A 269 20.54 13.36 -19.59
N PRO A 270 21.18 13.89 -20.66
CA PRO A 270 21.54 15.30 -20.73
C PRO A 270 20.33 16.25 -20.80
N GLU A 271 19.17 15.77 -21.23
CA GLU A 271 17.93 16.56 -21.24
C GLU A 271 17.37 16.74 -19.82
N ALA A 272 17.38 15.68 -19.02
CA ALA A 272 16.94 15.73 -17.63
C ALA A 272 17.99 16.38 -16.71
N PHE A 273 19.28 16.17 -16.96
CA PHE A 273 20.39 16.67 -16.15
C PHE A 273 21.36 17.52 -16.98
N PRO A 274 20.96 18.68 -17.49
CA PRO A 274 21.85 19.54 -18.27
C PRO A 274 22.99 20.09 -17.40
N ALA A 275 24.12 20.34 -18.00
CA ALA A 275 25.23 20.99 -17.31
C ALA A 275 24.80 22.33 -16.68
N ALA A 276 25.10 22.52 -15.40
CA ALA A 276 24.68 23.67 -14.63
C ALA A 276 25.86 24.25 -13.82
N PRO A 277 26.08 25.57 -13.82
CA PRO A 277 27.22 26.22 -13.13
C PRO A 277 27.19 26.03 -11.62
N ASP A 278 26.00 25.87 -11.01
CA ASP A 278 25.79 25.68 -9.58
C ASP A 278 25.82 24.21 -9.15
N ARG A 279 26.10 23.29 -10.09
CA ARG A 279 26.18 21.84 -9.88
C ARG A 279 27.49 21.30 -10.44
N PRO A 280 28.58 21.34 -9.65
CA PRO A 280 29.87 20.81 -10.08
C PRO A 280 29.77 19.35 -10.55
N ALA A 281 30.48 19.03 -11.64
CA ALA A 281 30.44 17.72 -12.29
C ALA A 281 30.79 16.55 -11.33
N GLY A 282 31.63 16.80 -10.31
CA GLY A 282 32.03 15.83 -9.30
C GLY A 282 31.12 15.73 -8.09
N ASP A 283 30.05 16.51 -8.00
CA ASP A 283 29.11 16.42 -6.89
C ASP A 283 28.35 15.09 -6.92
N GLU A 284 28.37 14.36 -5.81
CA GLU A 284 27.67 13.08 -5.66
C GLU A 284 26.23 13.26 -5.27
N TYR A 285 25.37 12.51 -5.94
CA TYR A 285 23.93 12.40 -5.69
C TYR A 285 23.56 10.95 -5.39
N THR A 286 22.59 10.74 -4.50
CA THR A 286 21.86 9.47 -4.43
C THR A 286 20.77 9.51 -5.48
N PHE A 287 21.00 8.85 -6.61
CA PHE A 287 20.04 8.74 -7.70
C PHE A 287 19.13 7.56 -7.45
N SER A 288 17.81 7.77 -7.62
CA SER A 288 16.79 6.72 -7.50
C SER A 288 15.88 6.70 -8.72
N THR A 289 15.56 5.49 -9.20
CA THR A 289 14.64 5.29 -10.32
C THR A 289 13.89 3.96 -10.17
N PRO A 290 12.60 3.87 -10.52
CA PRO A 290 11.90 2.61 -10.60
C PRO A 290 12.45 1.79 -11.78
N THR A 291 12.71 0.51 -11.53
CA THR A 291 13.35 -0.41 -12.49
C THR A 291 12.68 -1.77 -12.39
N ASN A 292 12.54 -2.46 -13.53
CA ASN A 292 12.13 -3.86 -13.53
C ASN A 292 13.28 -4.76 -13.06
N THR A 293 12.96 -5.67 -12.17
CA THR A 293 13.87 -6.66 -11.61
C THR A 293 13.21 -8.03 -11.65
N PRO A 294 13.96 -9.12 -11.54
CA PRO A 294 13.38 -10.41 -11.21
C PRO A 294 12.58 -10.31 -9.91
N GLY A 295 11.48 -11.04 -9.82
CA GLY A 295 10.74 -11.21 -8.58
C GLY A 295 11.24 -12.42 -7.80
N GLY A 296 10.35 -13.39 -7.53
CA GLY A 296 10.67 -14.63 -6.85
C GLY A 296 9.43 -15.41 -6.46
N PRO A 297 9.60 -16.56 -5.83
CA PRO A 297 8.50 -17.41 -5.42
C PRO A 297 7.75 -16.84 -4.21
N LEU A 298 6.46 -17.13 -4.18
CA LEU A 298 5.57 -16.91 -3.06
C LEU A 298 4.73 -18.18 -2.88
N THR A 299 4.79 -18.79 -1.72
CA THR A 299 4.03 -20.00 -1.36
C THR A 299 3.27 -19.78 -0.08
N GLY A 300 2.14 -20.45 0.07
CA GLY A 300 1.40 -20.38 1.32
C GLY A 300 0.21 -21.30 1.36
N PHE A 301 -0.47 -21.23 2.50
CA PHE A 301 -1.73 -21.93 2.70
C PHE A 301 -2.71 -21.07 3.48
N GLU A 302 -4.00 -21.40 3.31
CA GLU A 302 -5.11 -20.75 4.00
C GLU A 302 -6.04 -21.80 4.59
N ILE A 303 -6.54 -21.52 5.80
CA ILE A 303 -7.57 -22.31 6.46
C ILE A 303 -8.72 -21.37 6.77
N SER A 304 -9.95 -21.78 6.41
CA SER A 304 -11.15 -21.02 6.77
C SER A 304 -12.16 -21.96 7.41
N TYR A 305 -12.75 -21.51 8.50
CA TYR A 305 -13.79 -22.22 9.23
C TYR A 305 -14.96 -21.30 9.53
N GLN A 306 -16.15 -21.77 9.22
CA GLN A 306 -17.40 -21.09 9.55
C GLN A 306 -18.40 -22.12 10.05
N GLN A 307 -19.06 -21.84 11.19
CA GLN A 307 -20.14 -22.68 11.70
C GLN A 307 -21.10 -21.91 12.60
N PRO A 308 -22.40 -21.84 12.29
CA PRO A 308 -23.44 -21.54 13.27
C PRO A 308 -23.65 -22.76 14.19
N PHE A 309 -23.83 -22.51 15.49
CA PHE A 309 -23.93 -23.58 16.49
C PHE A 309 -25.37 -24.10 16.69
N THR A 310 -26.10 -24.23 15.57
CA THR A 310 -27.51 -24.68 15.56
C THR A 310 -27.74 -26.05 16.27
N PHE A 311 -26.68 -26.81 16.49
CA PHE A 311 -26.68 -28.07 17.22
C PHE A 311 -26.69 -27.89 18.74
N LEU A 312 -26.47 -26.68 19.27
CA LEU A 312 -26.53 -26.37 20.70
C LEU A 312 -27.98 -26.09 21.15
N PRO A 313 -28.33 -26.39 22.44
CA PRO A 313 -29.69 -26.16 22.92
C PRO A 313 -29.94 -24.68 23.29
N GLY A 314 -31.22 -24.26 23.12
CA GLY A 314 -31.73 -22.97 23.58
C GLY A 314 -31.03 -21.78 22.96
N ALA A 315 -30.70 -20.77 23.75
CA ALA A 315 -30.06 -19.53 23.25
C ALA A 315 -28.67 -19.75 22.65
N PHE A 316 -27.98 -20.85 23.01
CA PHE A 316 -26.66 -21.16 22.46
C PHE A 316 -26.71 -21.56 20.98
N SER A 317 -27.89 -21.95 20.47
CA SER A 317 -28.06 -22.23 19.03
C SER A 317 -27.95 -21.01 18.15
N ASN A 318 -28.01 -19.81 18.72
CA ASN A 318 -27.86 -18.53 18.03
C ASN A 318 -26.40 -18.04 17.99
N LEU A 319 -25.48 -18.80 18.59
CA LEU A 319 -24.05 -18.54 18.48
C LEU A 319 -23.50 -19.08 17.16
N GLY A 320 -22.41 -18.49 16.70
CA GLY A 320 -21.61 -19.01 15.60
C GLY A 320 -20.22 -18.42 15.60
N VAL A 321 -19.35 -19.04 14.81
CA VAL A 321 -17.96 -18.64 14.66
C VAL A 321 -17.58 -18.55 13.19
N GLN A 322 -16.72 -17.59 12.88
CA GLN A 322 -15.99 -17.47 11.62
C GLN A 322 -14.52 -17.24 11.95
N ALA A 323 -13.63 -17.98 11.32
CA ALA A 323 -12.20 -17.83 11.50
C ALA A 323 -11.46 -18.11 10.20
N ASN A 324 -10.38 -17.38 9.94
CA ASN A 324 -9.43 -17.70 8.89
C ASN A 324 -8.00 -17.54 9.40
N PHE A 325 -7.09 -18.29 8.82
CA PHE A 325 -5.65 -18.20 9.03
C PHE A 325 -4.95 -18.31 7.68
N THR A 326 -3.98 -17.45 7.44
CA THR A 326 -3.14 -17.44 6.25
C THR A 326 -1.68 -17.47 6.68
N HIS A 327 -0.89 -18.38 6.08
CA HIS A 327 0.55 -18.41 6.18
C HIS A 327 1.16 -18.24 4.79
N VAL A 328 2.16 -17.34 4.67
CA VAL A 328 2.82 -17.04 3.39
C VAL A 328 4.32 -16.91 3.59
N GLU A 329 5.07 -17.63 2.76
CA GLU A 329 6.51 -17.46 2.62
C GLU A 329 6.82 -16.86 1.25
N SER A 330 7.80 -15.97 1.17
CA SER A 330 8.24 -15.35 -0.09
C SER A 330 9.73 -15.04 -0.06
N GLU A 331 10.36 -15.13 -1.23
CA GLU A 331 11.77 -14.84 -1.41
C GLU A 331 11.93 -13.90 -2.60
N ILE A 332 12.16 -12.61 -2.34
CA ILE A 332 12.36 -11.58 -3.37
C ILE A 332 13.79 -11.08 -3.31
N ASP A 333 14.44 -11.02 -4.45
CA ASP A 333 15.78 -10.46 -4.59
C ASP A 333 15.70 -8.94 -4.73
N TYR A 334 16.02 -8.23 -3.65
CA TYR A 334 16.04 -6.77 -3.62
C TYR A 334 17.42 -6.25 -4.03
N CYS A 335 17.45 -5.46 -5.09
CA CYS A 335 18.69 -4.88 -5.60
C CYS A 335 19.28 -3.88 -4.60
N THR A 336 20.54 -4.07 -4.24
CA THR A 336 21.31 -3.14 -3.41
C THR A 336 22.14 -2.15 -4.23
N THR A 337 22.17 -2.37 -5.55
CA THR A 337 22.81 -1.49 -6.54
C THR A 337 21.85 -1.25 -7.70
N ALA A 338 22.01 -0.13 -8.41
CA ALA A 338 21.14 0.18 -9.54
C ALA A 338 21.28 -0.78 -10.73
N ALA A 339 22.47 -1.34 -10.92
CA ALA A 339 22.70 -2.36 -11.95
C ALA A 339 22.17 -3.74 -11.55
N CYS A 340 21.64 -3.87 -10.33
CA CYS A 340 21.17 -5.11 -9.74
C CYS A 340 22.20 -6.27 -9.82
N ASN A 341 23.50 -5.95 -9.75
CA ASN A 341 24.59 -6.93 -9.70
C ASN A 341 24.91 -7.36 -8.26
N ALA A 342 24.28 -6.77 -7.28
CA ALA A 342 24.27 -7.17 -5.88
C ALA A 342 22.84 -7.01 -5.34
N TYR A 343 22.37 -8.02 -4.61
CA TYR A 343 21.03 -8.05 -4.06
C TYR A 343 21.03 -8.71 -2.67
N VAL A 344 19.93 -8.55 -1.98
CA VAL A 344 19.61 -9.24 -0.73
C VAL A 344 18.24 -9.90 -0.87
N THR A 345 18.15 -11.17 -0.48
CA THR A 345 16.89 -11.90 -0.50
C THR A 345 16.15 -11.66 0.81
N ALA A 346 14.89 -11.27 0.71
CA ALA A 346 14.01 -11.04 1.86
C ALA A 346 12.54 -11.28 1.48
N ASN A 347 11.65 -11.33 2.49
CA ASN A 347 10.22 -11.45 2.25
C ASN A 347 9.68 -10.28 1.42
N LEU A 348 8.64 -10.54 0.65
CA LEU A 348 7.93 -9.54 -0.13
C LEU A 348 7.44 -8.40 0.79
N VAL A 349 7.74 -7.17 0.41
CA VAL A 349 7.33 -5.99 1.18
C VAL A 349 5.80 -5.88 1.28
N ASN A 350 5.31 -5.38 2.41
CA ASN A 350 3.89 -5.25 2.75
C ASN A 350 3.12 -6.58 2.89
N LEU A 351 3.82 -7.71 2.94
CA LEU A 351 3.26 -9.03 3.15
C LEU A 351 3.70 -9.58 4.51
N SER A 352 2.74 -9.82 5.40
CA SER A 352 2.99 -10.50 6.69
C SER A 352 3.04 -12.00 6.47
N PRO A 353 4.00 -12.72 7.08
CA PRO A 353 4.07 -14.18 7.01
C PRO A 353 2.80 -14.84 7.56
N ASP A 354 2.31 -14.38 8.70
CA ASP A 354 1.11 -14.89 9.35
C ASP A 354 0.05 -13.81 9.53
N ALA A 355 -1.20 -14.17 9.22
CA ALA A 355 -2.38 -13.35 9.51
C ALA A 355 -3.57 -14.24 9.86
N TRP A 356 -4.37 -13.81 10.85
CA TRP A 356 -5.62 -14.50 11.14
C TRP A 356 -6.70 -13.53 11.63
N ASN A 357 -7.94 -13.93 11.39
CA ASN A 357 -9.12 -13.28 11.93
C ASN A 357 -10.04 -14.32 12.55
N ALA A 358 -10.67 -13.98 13.66
CA ALA A 358 -11.67 -14.81 14.30
C ALA A 358 -12.82 -13.95 14.84
N THR A 359 -14.04 -14.36 14.56
CA THR A 359 -15.26 -13.69 15.02
C THR A 359 -16.17 -14.70 15.69
N LEU A 360 -16.52 -14.45 16.94
CA LEU A 360 -17.62 -15.09 17.63
C LEU A 360 -18.83 -14.16 17.57
N TYR A 361 -19.97 -14.67 17.17
CA TYR A 361 -21.21 -13.89 17.08
C TYR A 361 -22.39 -14.60 17.74
N TYR A 362 -23.37 -13.82 18.14
CA TYR A 362 -24.70 -14.23 18.59
C TYR A 362 -25.75 -13.45 17.81
N ASP A 363 -26.76 -14.13 17.28
CA ASP A 363 -27.88 -13.48 16.58
C ASP A 363 -29.18 -14.25 16.80
N ASP A 364 -30.15 -13.66 17.53
CA ASP A 364 -31.48 -14.23 17.72
C ASP A 364 -32.58 -13.43 16.93
N GLY A 365 -32.15 -12.53 16.03
CA GLY A 365 -33.00 -11.65 15.24
C GLY A 365 -33.44 -10.39 15.99
N ARG A 366 -33.41 -10.36 17.33
CA ARG A 366 -33.69 -9.19 18.17
C ARG A 366 -32.42 -8.60 18.79
N PHE A 367 -31.56 -9.45 19.29
CA PHE A 367 -30.26 -9.09 19.83
C PHE A 367 -29.17 -9.70 18.94
N ASN A 368 -28.23 -8.85 18.51
CA ASN A 368 -27.05 -9.27 17.79
C ASN A 368 -25.82 -8.77 18.55
N ALA A 369 -24.83 -9.63 18.72
CA ALA A 369 -23.55 -9.28 19.32
C ALA A 369 -22.42 -10.02 18.62
N ARG A 370 -21.25 -9.38 18.48
CA ARG A 370 -20.05 -10.00 17.94
C ARG A 370 -18.81 -9.49 18.64
N VAL A 371 -17.81 -10.35 18.74
CA VAL A 371 -16.44 -10.02 19.11
C VAL A 371 -15.53 -10.55 18.02
N SER A 372 -14.69 -9.67 17.48
CA SER A 372 -13.77 -10.00 16.42
C SER A 372 -12.34 -9.72 16.88
N ALA A 373 -11.43 -10.64 16.59
CA ALA A 373 -9.99 -10.46 16.76
C ALA A 373 -9.30 -10.54 15.40
N ALA A 374 -8.38 -9.63 15.13
CA ALA A 374 -7.58 -9.58 13.92
C ALA A 374 -6.10 -9.48 14.30
N TYR A 375 -5.30 -10.44 13.84
CA TYR A 375 -3.87 -10.48 14.02
C TYR A 375 -3.16 -10.38 12.68
N ARG A 376 -2.08 -9.66 12.68
CA ARG A 376 -1.15 -9.54 11.57
C ARG A 376 0.28 -9.53 12.10
N ASP A 377 1.13 -10.42 11.59
CA ASP A 377 2.53 -10.50 11.96
C ASP A 377 3.36 -9.33 11.40
N THR A 378 4.57 -9.17 11.93
CA THR A 378 5.58 -8.22 11.46
C THR A 378 5.85 -8.38 9.97
N TYR A 379 6.05 -7.26 9.26
CA TYR A 379 6.37 -7.27 7.84
C TYR A 379 7.25 -6.09 7.42
N TYR A 380 8.03 -6.30 6.37
CA TYR A 380 8.84 -5.23 5.76
C TYR A 380 7.96 -4.30 4.92
N GLN A 381 8.24 -2.99 5.01
CA GLN A 381 7.65 -1.96 4.14
C GLN A 381 8.63 -1.52 3.05
N GLN A 382 9.93 -1.58 3.34
CA GLN A 382 10.99 -1.22 2.40
C GLN A 382 12.25 -2.04 2.66
N VAL A 383 12.80 -2.62 1.59
CA VAL A 383 14.05 -3.37 1.55
C VAL A 383 14.79 -3.00 0.26
N PRO A 384 16.04 -2.50 0.29
CA PRO A 384 16.66 -1.85 1.43
C PRO A 384 15.97 -0.54 1.78
N ALA A 385 16.11 -0.05 3.01
CA ALA A 385 15.61 1.26 3.40
C ALA A 385 16.42 2.39 2.72
N ALA A 386 15.74 3.54 2.49
CA ALA A 386 16.34 4.67 1.80
C ALA A 386 17.60 5.26 2.46
N ASN A 387 17.71 5.11 3.78
CA ASN A 387 18.88 5.53 4.56
C ASN A 387 19.65 4.31 5.01
N GLY A 388 20.56 3.82 4.16
CA GLY A 388 21.35 2.62 4.43
C GLY A 388 22.10 2.70 5.76
N GLY A 389 22.06 1.60 6.52
CA GLY A 389 22.83 1.44 7.74
C GLY A 389 24.35 1.34 7.43
N THR A 390 25.18 1.70 8.41
CA THR A 390 26.63 1.66 8.27
C THR A 390 27.20 0.24 8.47
N ARG A 391 26.40 -0.74 8.85
CA ARG A 391 26.83 -2.10 9.23
C ARG A 391 26.05 -3.25 8.58
N GLY A 392 24.91 -2.99 7.92
CA GLY A 392 24.06 -4.02 7.31
C GLY A 392 23.06 -3.41 6.33
N ILE A 393 22.21 -4.27 5.81
CA ILE A 393 21.09 -3.83 4.96
C ILE A 393 20.00 -3.28 5.87
N ALA A 394 19.85 -1.97 5.88
CA ALA A 394 18.76 -1.32 6.62
C ALA A 394 17.42 -1.66 5.98
N VAL A 395 16.42 -1.91 6.82
CA VAL A 395 15.03 -2.18 6.41
C VAL A 395 14.07 -1.35 7.26
N THR A 396 12.91 -1.05 6.71
CA THR A 396 11.79 -0.51 7.51
C THR A 396 10.63 -1.48 7.46
N GLY A 397 9.93 -1.62 8.58
CA GLY A 397 8.82 -2.54 8.70
C GLY A 397 7.78 -2.08 9.71
N LYS A 398 6.70 -2.81 9.80
CA LYS A 398 5.70 -2.70 10.87
C LYS A 398 5.79 -3.90 11.78
N THR A 399 5.61 -3.65 13.09
CA THR A 399 5.49 -4.72 14.07
C THR A 399 4.15 -5.43 13.96
N GLU A 400 4.06 -6.59 14.57
CA GLU A 400 2.81 -7.34 14.73
C GLU A 400 1.74 -6.47 15.39
N THR A 401 0.49 -6.76 15.07
CA THR A 401 -0.68 -6.10 15.67
C THR A 401 -1.77 -7.10 15.98
N LEU A 402 -2.44 -6.93 17.14
CA LEU A 402 -3.63 -7.67 17.54
C LEU A 402 -4.73 -6.68 17.95
N SER A 403 -5.73 -6.49 17.08
CA SER A 403 -6.91 -5.68 17.38
C SER A 403 -8.07 -6.57 17.80
N ILE A 404 -8.76 -6.17 18.88
CA ILE A 404 -10.03 -6.77 19.30
C ILE A 404 -11.09 -5.69 19.22
N ASP A 405 -12.16 -6.00 18.46
CA ASP A 405 -13.33 -5.15 18.31
C ASP A 405 -14.57 -5.89 18.78
N ALA A 406 -15.54 -5.18 19.34
CA ALA A 406 -16.81 -5.76 19.75
C ALA A 406 -17.97 -4.85 19.39
N SER A 407 -19.09 -5.44 19.01
CA SER A 407 -20.33 -4.69 18.80
C SER A 407 -21.52 -5.45 19.32
N ALA A 408 -22.56 -4.70 19.77
CA ALA A 408 -23.86 -5.25 20.10
C ALA A 408 -24.96 -4.33 19.60
N SER A 409 -26.06 -4.91 19.13
CA SER A 409 -27.26 -4.18 18.75
C SER A 409 -28.52 -4.85 19.26
N PHE A 410 -29.50 -4.05 19.60
CA PHE A 410 -30.79 -4.52 20.12
C PHE A 410 -31.94 -3.81 19.42
N ASN A 411 -32.82 -4.57 18.80
CA ASN A 411 -34.06 -4.09 18.20
C ASN A 411 -35.11 -3.87 19.29
N VAL A 412 -35.21 -2.63 19.80
CA VAL A 412 -36.19 -2.24 20.84
C VAL A 412 -37.62 -2.44 20.31
N THR A 413 -37.84 -2.02 19.07
CA THR A 413 -39.06 -2.22 18.29
C THR A 413 -38.71 -2.54 16.84
N GLU A 414 -39.67 -2.85 15.98
CA GLU A 414 -39.43 -3.05 14.53
C GLU A 414 -38.84 -1.80 13.85
N LYS A 415 -39.01 -0.63 14.46
CA LYS A 415 -38.57 0.67 13.93
C LYS A 415 -37.35 1.25 14.65
N LEU A 416 -37.07 0.85 15.89
CA LEU A 416 -35.98 1.40 16.70
C LEU A 416 -34.98 0.33 17.08
N ALA A 417 -33.73 0.54 16.68
CA ALA A 417 -32.58 -0.25 17.10
C ALA A 417 -31.56 0.63 17.84
N LEU A 418 -30.99 0.10 18.90
CA LEU A 418 -29.86 0.68 19.64
C LEU A 418 -28.61 -0.14 19.38
N SER A 419 -27.44 0.51 19.32
CA SER A 419 -26.16 -0.15 19.12
C SER A 419 -25.08 0.43 20.02
N ILE A 420 -24.11 -0.41 20.38
CA ILE A 420 -22.84 -0.03 20.98
C ILE A 420 -21.73 -0.74 20.20
N GLU A 421 -20.65 -0.02 19.96
CA GLU A 421 -19.47 -0.53 19.24
C GLU A 421 -18.22 -0.11 20.01
N GLY A 422 -17.27 -1.03 20.17
CA GLY A 422 -15.94 -0.78 20.71
C GLY A 422 -14.90 -1.20 19.68
N ILE A 423 -14.01 -0.28 19.32
CA ILE A 423 -12.93 -0.50 18.37
C ILE A 423 -11.59 -0.40 19.10
N ASN A 424 -10.65 -1.26 18.74
CA ASN A 424 -9.33 -1.33 19.33
C ASN A 424 -9.37 -1.51 20.86
N LEU A 425 -10.14 -2.47 21.35
CA LEU A 425 -10.30 -2.73 22.79
C LEU A 425 -9.02 -3.19 23.46
N THR A 426 -8.06 -3.73 22.70
CA THR A 426 -6.70 -4.05 23.15
C THR A 426 -5.84 -2.83 23.37
N ASP A 427 -6.27 -1.64 22.92
CA ASP A 427 -5.47 -0.42 22.95
C ASP A 427 -4.16 -0.54 22.14
N GLU A 428 -4.25 -1.27 21.02
CA GLU A 428 -3.11 -1.58 20.16
C GLU A 428 -2.54 -0.32 19.53
N ALA A 429 -1.21 -0.22 19.48
CA ALA A 429 -0.49 0.86 18.83
C ALA A 429 0.17 0.37 17.54
N ASN A 430 0.16 1.20 16.50
CA ASN A 430 0.83 0.91 15.26
C ASN A 430 2.26 1.44 15.30
N ARG A 431 3.24 0.54 15.25
CA ARG A 431 4.66 0.86 15.27
C ARG A 431 5.31 0.54 13.92
N GLN A 432 6.18 1.46 13.48
CA GLN A 432 7.09 1.21 12.38
C GLN A 432 8.51 1.19 12.94
N ASN A 433 9.25 0.17 12.58
CA ASN A 433 10.62 -0.02 13.03
C ASN A 433 11.58 0.23 11.89
N HIS A 434 12.74 0.80 12.24
CA HIS A 434 13.92 0.82 11.40
C HIS A 434 14.90 -0.19 12.00
N SER A 435 15.17 -1.25 11.26
CA SER A 435 16.04 -2.35 11.70
C SER A 435 17.07 -2.69 10.63
N GLU A 436 18.00 -3.58 10.95
CA GLU A 436 18.87 -4.24 10.00
C GLU A 436 18.30 -5.63 9.68
N LEU A 437 18.49 -6.10 8.45
CA LEU A 437 17.90 -7.37 7.99
C LEU A 437 18.39 -8.57 8.82
N ASP A 438 19.58 -8.46 9.43
CA ASP A 438 20.15 -9.44 10.35
C ASP A 438 19.63 -9.35 11.80
N GLY A 439 18.73 -8.39 12.06
CA GLY A 439 18.08 -8.19 13.36
C GLY A 439 18.97 -7.59 14.47
N VAL A 440 20.19 -7.15 14.15
CA VAL A 440 21.12 -6.60 15.15
C VAL A 440 20.67 -5.26 15.72
N ARG A 441 19.89 -4.49 14.95
CA ARG A 441 19.29 -3.23 15.40
C ARG A 441 17.82 -3.22 15.13
N ASP A 442 17.07 -2.86 16.15
CA ASP A 442 15.64 -2.57 16.06
C ASP A 442 15.33 -1.29 16.81
N SER A 443 14.82 -0.29 16.13
CA SER A 443 14.46 0.99 16.72
C SER A 443 13.12 1.47 16.20
N THR A 444 12.25 1.92 17.10
CA THR A 444 10.98 2.51 16.71
C THR A 444 11.23 3.80 15.92
N TYR A 445 10.77 3.80 14.68
CA TYR A 445 10.86 4.92 13.73
C TYR A 445 9.60 5.78 13.76
N VAL A 446 8.43 5.13 13.79
CA VAL A 446 7.12 5.80 13.90
C VAL A 446 6.26 5.07 14.92
N TYR A 447 5.56 5.83 15.72
CA TYR A 447 4.59 5.34 16.68
C TYR A 447 3.28 6.09 16.52
N HIS A 448 2.21 5.34 16.23
CA HIS A 448 0.85 5.85 16.17
C HIS A 448 -0.03 5.15 17.18
N HIS A 449 -0.69 5.92 18.03
CA HIS A 449 -1.61 5.42 19.02
C HIS A 449 -2.93 6.18 18.92
N THR A 450 -3.97 5.51 18.44
CA THR A 450 -5.32 6.10 18.28
C THR A 450 -6.18 5.86 19.53
N GLY A 451 -5.81 4.89 20.36
CA GLY A 451 -6.55 4.53 21.57
C GLY A 451 -7.82 3.71 21.26
N ARG A 452 -8.54 3.37 22.33
CA ARG A 452 -9.85 2.73 22.28
C ARG A 452 -10.91 3.72 21.85
N GLN A 453 -11.84 3.28 21.00
CA GLN A 453 -12.98 4.09 20.59
C GLN A 453 -14.28 3.37 20.95
N VAL A 454 -15.26 4.11 21.44
CA VAL A 454 -16.58 3.59 21.77
C VAL A 454 -17.63 4.45 21.10
N PHE A 455 -18.54 3.82 20.37
CA PHE A 455 -19.66 4.47 19.69
C PHE A 455 -20.98 3.95 20.27
N VAL A 456 -21.94 4.86 20.44
CA VAL A 456 -23.33 4.51 20.81
C VAL A 456 -24.22 5.07 19.74
N GLY A 457 -25.11 4.24 19.22
CA GLY A 457 -26.00 4.59 18.11
C GLY A 457 -27.46 4.28 18.39
N ALA A 458 -28.34 5.06 17.76
CA ALA A 458 -29.76 4.76 17.66
C ALA A 458 -30.21 4.93 16.21
N ARG A 459 -30.88 3.91 15.66
CA ARG A 459 -31.44 3.91 14.30
C ARG A 459 -32.96 3.82 14.37
N TYR A 460 -33.64 4.78 13.73
CA TYR A 460 -35.08 4.75 13.60
C TYR A 460 -35.50 4.65 12.13
N LYS A 461 -36.44 3.71 11.83
CA LYS A 461 -37.02 3.55 10.49
C LYS A 461 -38.40 4.24 10.49
N PHE A 462 -38.62 5.13 9.58
CA PHE A 462 -39.85 5.86 9.39
C PHE A 462 -40.91 5.03 8.70
#